data_80c66ee199d80d33ad639c8d003c7a5d
#
_entry.id   80c66ee199d80d33ad639c8d003c7a5d
#
_cell.length_a   1.000
_cell.length_b   1.000
_cell.length_c   1.000
_cell.angle_alpha   90.00
_cell.angle_beta   90.00
_cell.angle_gamma   90.00
#
_symmetry.space_group_name_H-M   'P 1'
#
loop_
_entity.id
_entity.type
_entity.pdbx_description
1 polymer ?
#
loop_
_entity_poly.entity_id
_entity_poly.type
_entity_poly.pdbx_seq_one_letter_code
_entity_poly.pdbx_strand_id
1 'polypeptide(L)'
;MLTGIEIHPGATIGRRFFIDHGMGVVIGETAVVGNDVTLYHGVTLGGTSWVKGKRHPTLEDGVVIGAGAQILGPITVGARAKVGSNAVVVKNVPEGTTAVGNPARIIDTEQAQLREEKAGQMGFSAYALAGKQDDPLAK
;
A
#
# COMPACT_ATOMS: atom_id res chain seq x y z
N MET A 1 -19.21 -11.26 6.89
CA MET A 1 -18.75 -10.90 5.55
C MET A 1 -18.08 -12.08 4.88
N LEU A 2 -18.48 -12.39 3.67
CA LEU A 2 -18.01 -13.59 2.99
C LEU A 2 -16.65 -13.42 2.30
N THR A 3 -16.34 -12.21 1.84
CA THR A 3 -15.11 -11.97 1.07
C THR A 3 -13.94 -11.46 1.90
N GLY A 4 -14.21 -10.90 3.09
CA GLY A 4 -13.16 -10.23 3.87
C GLY A 4 -12.67 -8.93 3.28
N ILE A 5 -13.34 -8.39 2.28
CA ILE A 5 -13.01 -7.13 1.61
C ILE A 5 -14.14 -6.14 1.83
N GLU A 6 -13.81 -4.94 2.30
CA GLU A 6 -14.78 -3.85 2.44
C GLU A 6 -14.35 -2.66 1.62
N ILE A 7 -15.13 -2.34 0.60
CA ILE A 7 -14.93 -1.13 -0.20
C ILE A 7 -16.17 -0.27 -0.04
N HIS A 8 -16.02 0.90 0.57
CA HIS A 8 -17.14 1.79 0.76
C HIS A 8 -17.67 2.25 -0.60
N PRO A 9 -19.00 2.30 -0.80
CA PRO A 9 -19.56 2.71 -2.10
C PRO A 9 -19.14 4.09 -2.56
N GLY A 10 -18.73 4.98 -1.64
CA GLY A 10 -18.26 6.32 -1.98
C GLY A 10 -16.83 6.36 -2.53
N ALA A 11 -16.08 5.26 -2.40
CA ALA A 11 -14.71 5.24 -2.92
C ALA A 11 -14.70 5.31 -4.45
N THR A 12 -13.68 5.99 -4.98
CA THR A 12 -13.47 6.11 -6.43
C THR A 12 -12.35 5.16 -6.83
N ILE A 13 -12.66 4.20 -7.69
CA ILE A 13 -11.71 3.16 -8.12
C ILE A 13 -11.50 3.27 -9.62
N GLY A 14 -10.25 3.39 -10.04
CA GLY A 14 -9.89 3.45 -11.45
C GLY A 14 -9.90 2.07 -12.12
N ARG A 15 -9.29 2.01 -13.31
CA ARG A 15 -9.26 0.80 -14.12
C ARG A 15 -8.13 -0.14 -13.72
N ARG A 16 -8.33 -1.43 -13.99
CA ARG A 16 -7.33 -2.48 -13.78
C ARG A 16 -6.81 -2.48 -12.34
N PHE A 17 -7.75 -2.34 -11.43
CA PHE A 17 -7.48 -2.42 -10.00
C PHE A 17 -7.37 -3.89 -9.62
N PHE A 18 -6.28 -4.25 -8.97
CA PHE A 18 -6.02 -5.63 -8.59
C PHE A 18 -5.83 -5.76 -7.08
N ILE A 19 -6.53 -6.71 -6.47
CA ILE A 19 -6.36 -7.07 -5.07
C ILE A 19 -5.90 -8.53 -5.05
N ASP A 20 -4.69 -8.75 -4.57
CA ASP A 20 -4.12 -10.09 -4.48
C ASP A 20 -4.37 -10.65 -3.08
N HIS A 21 -4.94 -11.84 -3.02
CA HIS A 21 -5.29 -12.50 -1.74
C HIS A 21 -6.22 -11.67 -0.86
N GLY A 22 -7.17 -11.00 -1.39
CA GLY A 22 -8.05 -9.94 -0.87
C GLY A 22 -8.53 -9.90 0.57
N MET A 23 -8.10 -10.80 1.44
CA MET A 23 -8.55 -10.85 2.83
C MET A 23 -8.15 -9.60 3.61
N GLY A 24 -9.12 -9.06 4.37
CA GLY A 24 -8.84 -7.96 5.30
C GLY A 24 -8.59 -6.61 4.66
N VAL A 25 -8.89 -6.44 3.37
CA VAL A 25 -8.74 -5.14 2.70
C VAL A 25 -9.91 -4.25 3.08
N VAL A 26 -9.60 -3.00 3.47
CA VAL A 26 -10.62 -1.99 3.81
C VAL A 26 -10.29 -0.71 3.05
N ILE A 27 -11.27 -0.21 2.29
CA ILE A 27 -11.13 1.04 1.53
C ILE A 27 -12.24 2.00 1.96
N GLY A 28 -11.85 3.13 2.53
CA GLY A 28 -12.77 4.11 3.10
C GLY A 28 -13.49 4.97 2.07
N GLU A 29 -14.49 5.69 2.55
CA GLU A 29 -15.46 6.41 1.72
C GLU A 29 -14.85 7.40 0.74
N THR A 30 -13.89 8.19 1.16
CA THR A 30 -13.31 9.25 0.31
C THR A 30 -12.00 8.84 -0.35
N ALA A 31 -11.65 7.56 -0.30
CA ALA A 31 -10.47 7.06 -0.96
C ALA A 31 -10.60 7.20 -2.48
N VAL A 32 -9.49 7.54 -3.10
CA VAL A 32 -9.39 7.62 -4.57
C VAL A 32 -8.25 6.70 -4.99
N VAL A 33 -8.56 5.76 -5.89
CA VAL A 33 -7.59 4.81 -6.40
C VAL A 33 -7.48 5.00 -7.89
N GLY A 34 -6.29 5.27 -8.37
CA GLY A 34 -6.02 5.47 -9.79
C GLY A 34 -6.06 4.17 -10.59
N ASN A 35 -5.49 4.21 -11.79
CA ASN A 35 -5.45 3.06 -12.68
C ASN A 35 -4.24 2.17 -12.36
N ASP A 36 -4.37 0.88 -12.63
CA ASP A 36 -3.27 -0.09 -12.50
C ASP A 36 -2.69 -0.16 -11.08
N VAL A 37 -3.53 0.04 -10.08
CA VAL A 37 -3.11 -0.03 -8.67
C VAL A 37 -3.25 -1.47 -8.18
N THR A 38 -2.28 -1.92 -7.40
CA THR A 38 -2.29 -3.25 -6.79
C THR A 38 -2.26 -3.13 -5.27
N LEU A 39 -3.20 -3.79 -4.61
CA LEU A 39 -3.21 -3.95 -3.16
C LEU A 39 -3.03 -5.42 -2.81
N TYR A 40 -2.25 -5.70 -1.79
CA TYR A 40 -2.16 -7.03 -1.22
C TYR A 40 -3.08 -7.16 -0.01
N HIS A 41 -3.17 -8.37 0.56
CA HIS A 41 -4.11 -8.64 1.64
C HIS A 41 -3.84 -7.75 2.86
N GLY A 42 -4.88 -7.48 3.63
CA GLY A 42 -4.78 -6.74 4.88
C GLY A 42 -4.50 -5.25 4.74
N VAL A 43 -4.53 -4.70 3.52
CA VAL A 43 -4.29 -3.26 3.30
C VAL A 43 -5.50 -2.45 3.76
N THR A 44 -5.22 -1.36 4.46
CA THR A 44 -6.25 -0.40 4.88
C THR A 44 -5.97 0.96 4.27
N LEU A 45 -6.96 1.51 3.56
CA LEU A 45 -6.98 2.91 3.15
C LEU A 45 -7.96 3.62 4.08
N GLY A 46 -7.44 4.14 5.19
CA GLY A 46 -8.24 4.61 6.31
C GLY A 46 -8.21 6.11 6.51
N GLY A 47 -9.14 6.58 7.33
CA GLY A 47 -9.18 7.97 7.76
C GLY A 47 -8.62 8.14 9.15
N THR A 48 -8.20 9.37 9.45
CA THR A 48 -7.72 9.73 10.79
C THR A 48 -8.61 10.77 11.46
N SER A 49 -9.72 11.12 10.83
CA SER A 49 -10.59 12.19 11.30
C SER A 49 -12.06 11.80 11.11
N TRP A 50 -12.91 12.34 11.95
CA TRP A 50 -14.37 12.23 11.82
C TRP A 50 -14.98 13.38 11.00
N VAL A 51 -14.17 14.33 10.58
CA VAL A 51 -14.64 15.48 9.80
C VAL A 51 -15.08 15.01 8.42
N LYS A 52 -16.21 15.49 7.94
CA LYS A 52 -16.69 15.19 6.59
C LYS A 52 -15.76 15.79 5.55
N GLY A 53 -15.77 15.23 4.36
CA GLY A 53 -14.89 15.63 3.28
C GLY A 53 -13.75 14.64 3.09
N LYS A 54 -12.75 15.07 2.38
CA LYS A 54 -11.61 14.20 2.07
C LYS A 54 -10.85 13.85 3.34
N ARG A 55 -10.88 12.58 3.70
CA ARG A 55 -10.21 12.06 4.91
C ARG A 55 -9.51 10.73 4.68
N HIS A 56 -9.62 10.18 3.49
CA HIS A 56 -9.00 8.92 3.10
C HIS A 56 -7.96 9.14 2.01
N PRO A 57 -7.02 8.20 1.83
CA PRO A 57 -5.92 8.38 0.90
C PRO A 57 -6.32 8.44 -0.57
N THR A 58 -5.43 9.04 -1.35
CA THR A 58 -5.44 8.97 -2.81
C THR A 58 -4.23 8.18 -3.25
N LEU A 59 -4.45 7.13 -4.02
CA LEU A 59 -3.38 6.36 -4.66
C LEU A 59 -3.38 6.70 -6.14
N GLU A 60 -2.27 7.21 -6.63
CA GLU A 60 -2.15 7.53 -8.04
C GLU A 60 -1.83 6.30 -8.89
N ASP A 61 -1.71 6.47 -10.21
CA ASP A 61 -1.60 5.33 -11.11
C ASP A 61 -0.35 4.47 -10.83
N GLY A 62 -0.51 3.18 -10.95
CA GLY A 62 0.59 2.23 -10.85
C GLY A 62 1.15 2.01 -9.45
N VAL A 63 0.48 2.51 -8.41
CA VAL A 63 0.90 2.32 -7.02
C VAL A 63 0.76 0.85 -6.61
N VAL A 64 1.71 0.36 -5.83
CA VAL A 64 1.67 -0.99 -5.26
C VAL A 64 1.76 -0.88 -3.75
N ILE A 65 0.79 -1.46 -3.06
CA ILE A 65 0.72 -1.44 -1.59
C ILE A 65 0.91 -2.86 -1.07
N GLY A 66 1.97 -3.05 -0.32
CA GLY A 66 2.32 -4.35 0.24
C GLY A 66 1.37 -4.84 1.33
N ALA A 67 1.41 -6.14 1.60
CA ALA A 67 0.47 -6.78 2.52
C ALA A 67 0.51 -6.15 3.92
N GLY A 68 -0.67 -5.95 4.50
CA GLY A 68 -0.81 -5.42 5.85
C GLY A 68 -0.49 -3.95 6.02
N ALA A 69 -0.13 -3.23 4.96
CA ALA A 69 0.17 -1.82 5.06
C ALA A 69 -1.09 -1.01 5.38
N GLN A 70 -0.91 0.05 6.14
CA GLN A 70 -1.98 0.98 6.50
C GLN A 70 -1.63 2.36 5.96
N ILE A 71 -2.49 2.88 5.10
CA ILE A 71 -2.35 4.21 4.53
C ILE A 71 -3.45 5.06 5.16
N LEU A 72 -3.06 6.05 5.93
CA LEU A 72 -4.01 6.73 6.83
C LEU A 72 -4.03 8.23 6.59
N GLY A 73 -5.24 8.77 6.46
CA GLY A 73 -5.47 10.18 6.31
C GLY A 73 -5.58 10.65 4.86
N PRO A 74 -5.86 11.94 4.65
CA PRO A 74 -6.07 12.49 3.30
C PRO A 74 -4.74 12.76 2.59
N ILE A 75 -3.90 11.74 2.54
CA ILE A 75 -2.57 11.83 1.93
C ILE A 75 -2.59 11.27 0.52
N THR A 76 -1.55 11.56 -0.23
CA THR A 76 -1.41 11.06 -1.61
C THR A 76 -0.17 10.18 -1.71
N VAL A 77 -0.35 8.99 -2.27
CA VAL A 77 0.74 8.12 -2.68
C VAL A 77 0.94 8.35 -4.17
N GLY A 78 2.08 8.91 -4.53
CA GLY A 78 2.36 9.34 -5.90
C GLY A 78 2.46 8.18 -6.88
N ALA A 79 2.30 8.50 -8.16
CA ALA A 79 2.27 7.50 -9.23
C ALA A 79 3.50 6.58 -9.17
N ARG A 80 3.26 5.29 -9.36
CA ARG A 80 4.28 4.25 -9.38
C ARG A 80 5.09 4.11 -8.08
N ALA A 81 4.66 4.76 -7.01
CA ALA A 81 5.28 4.56 -5.70
C ALA A 81 4.93 3.17 -5.16
N LYS A 82 5.77 2.67 -4.28
CA LYS A 82 5.57 1.39 -3.62
C LYS A 82 5.54 1.58 -2.12
N VAL A 83 4.70 0.83 -1.46
CA VAL A 83 4.63 0.80 0.00
C VAL A 83 4.93 -0.62 0.46
N GLY A 84 5.91 -0.75 1.34
CA GLY A 84 6.32 -2.06 1.84
C GLY A 84 5.28 -2.70 2.73
N SER A 85 5.40 -4.02 2.90
CA SER A 85 4.48 -4.77 3.77
C SER A 85 4.52 -4.24 5.20
N ASN A 86 3.35 -4.13 5.80
CA ASN A 86 3.15 -3.69 7.18
C ASN A 86 3.61 -2.25 7.46
N ALA A 87 3.89 -1.46 6.44
CA ALA A 87 4.21 -0.05 6.62
C ALA A 87 2.97 0.72 7.10
N VAL A 88 3.20 1.75 7.90
CA VAL A 88 2.14 2.67 8.33
C VAL A 88 2.46 4.05 7.78
N VAL A 89 1.70 4.47 6.77
CA VAL A 89 1.96 5.69 6.02
C VAL A 89 0.97 6.76 6.45
N VAL A 90 1.50 7.86 6.98
CA VAL A 90 0.69 8.99 7.46
C VAL A 90 1.07 10.31 6.79
N LYS A 91 1.97 10.27 5.82
CA LYS A 91 2.42 11.44 5.07
C LYS A 91 2.48 11.10 3.58
N ASN A 92 2.44 12.12 2.74
CA ASN A 92 2.52 11.92 1.29
C ASN A 92 3.78 11.14 0.90
N VAL A 93 3.63 10.28 -0.08
CA VAL A 93 4.72 9.51 -0.67
C VAL A 93 4.98 10.04 -2.07
N PRO A 94 6.18 10.55 -2.36
CA PRO A 94 6.47 11.09 -3.69
C PRO A 94 6.41 10.03 -4.79
N GLU A 95 6.12 10.48 -6.00
CA GLU A 95 6.07 9.64 -7.17
C GLU A 95 7.33 8.79 -7.31
N GLY A 96 7.19 7.52 -7.65
CA GLY A 96 8.30 6.62 -7.95
C GLY A 96 9.16 6.22 -6.77
N THR A 97 8.81 6.63 -5.55
CA THR A 97 9.60 6.29 -4.36
C THR A 97 9.03 5.07 -3.64
N THR A 98 9.76 4.60 -2.65
CA THR A 98 9.34 3.48 -1.81
C THR A 98 9.28 3.92 -0.36
N ALA A 99 8.15 3.65 0.29
CA ALA A 99 7.94 3.95 1.70
C ALA A 99 7.91 2.64 2.49
N VAL A 100 8.63 2.59 3.61
CA VAL A 100 8.72 1.38 4.45
C VAL A 100 8.72 1.74 5.92
N GLY A 101 8.21 0.84 6.72
CA GLY A 101 8.32 0.92 8.18
C GLY A 101 7.10 1.53 8.86
N ASN A 102 7.20 1.66 10.19
CA ASN A 102 6.15 2.22 11.05
C ASN A 102 6.81 3.13 12.10
N PRO A 103 6.69 4.49 12.00
CA PRO A 103 6.09 5.20 10.87
C PRO A 103 6.90 5.02 9.59
N ALA A 104 6.24 5.08 8.46
CA ALA A 104 6.91 4.86 7.19
C ALA A 104 7.89 5.99 6.88
N ARG A 105 9.00 5.60 6.30
CA ARG A 105 10.01 6.52 5.78
C ARG A 105 10.28 6.21 4.32
N ILE A 106 10.70 7.23 3.60
CA ILE A 106 11.04 7.08 2.19
C ILE A 106 12.47 6.56 2.11
N ILE A 107 12.69 5.53 1.32
CA ILE A 107 14.03 5.01 1.04
C ILE A 107 14.42 5.36 -0.40
N ASP A 108 15.74 5.46 -0.64
CA ASP A 108 16.23 5.78 -1.97
C ASP A 108 16.12 4.57 -2.91
N THR A 109 16.35 4.82 -4.21
CA THR A 109 16.22 3.79 -5.23
C THR A 109 17.15 2.61 -4.98
N GLU A 110 18.38 2.88 -4.55
CA GLU A 110 19.35 1.83 -4.28
C GLU A 110 18.90 0.92 -3.14
N GLN A 111 18.45 1.52 -2.04
CA GLN A 111 17.92 0.74 -0.91
C GLN A 111 16.69 -0.06 -1.33
N ALA A 112 15.81 0.53 -2.11
CA ALA A 112 14.62 -0.15 -2.59
C ALA A 112 14.99 -1.37 -3.44
N GLN A 113 15.95 -1.22 -4.35
CA GLN A 113 16.42 -2.33 -5.19
C GLN A 113 17.03 -3.45 -4.36
N LEU A 114 17.86 -3.11 -3.39
CA LEU A 114 18.46 -4.12 -2.51
C LEU A 114 17.40 -4.92 -1.76
N ARG A 115 16.36 -4.25 -1.28
CA ARG A 115 15.29 -4.94 -0.56
C ARG A 115 14.51 -5.86 -1.50
N GLU A 116 14.24 -5.45 -2.72
CA GLU A 116 13.54 -6.27 -3.70
C GLU A 116 14.38 -7.48 -4.10
N GLU A 117 15.67 -7.32 -4.28
CA GLU A 117 16.58 -8.42 -4.58
C GLU A 117 16.58 -9.46 -3.46
N LYS A 118 16.64 -9.02 -2.21
CA LYS A 118 16.55 -9.90 -1.06
C LYS A 118 15.23 -10.66 -1.05
N ALA A 119 14.14 -9.98 -1.26
CA ALA A 119 12.82 -10.61 -1.30
C ALA A 119 12.75 -11.66 -2.40
N GLY A 120 13.31 -11.37 -3.58
CA GLY A 120 13.38 -12.30 -4.69
C GLY A 120 14.19 -13.54 -4.35
N GLN A 121 15.36 -13.35 -3.72
CA GLN A 121 16.21 -14.47 -3.29
C GLN A 121 15.52 -15.36 -2.28
N MET A 122 14.63 -14.81 -1.48
CA MET A 122 13.87 -15.56 -0.49
C MET A 122 12.57 -16.15 -1.04
N GLY A 123 12.25 -15.92 -2.31
CA GLY A 123 11.01 -16.40 -2.91
C GLY A 123 9.78 -15.61 -2.53
N PHE A 124 9.93 -14.40 -2.02
CA PHE A 124 8.82 -13.54 -1.61
C PHE A 124 8.59 -12.34 -2.54
N SER A 125 9.05 -12.44 -3.77
CA SER A 125 9.20 -11.28 -4.65
C SER A 125 7.94 -10.44 -4.84
N ALA A 126 6.79 -11.05 -4.98
CA ALA A 126 5.58 -10.31 -5.33
C ALA A 126 5.01 -9.54 -4.15
N TYR A 127 4.35 -10.20 -3.22
CA TYR A 127 3.70 -9.49 -2.13
C TYR A 127 4.57 -9.28 -0.92
N ALA A 128 5.77 -9.73 -0.95
CA ALA A 128 6.71 -9.36 0.09
C ALA A 128 7.22 -7.94 -0.12
N LEU A 129 7.31 -7.49 -1.36
CA LEU A 129 7.94 -6.22 -1.66
C LEU A 129 9.21 -6.08 -0.82
N ALA A 130 9.40 -4.93 -0.20
CA ALA A 130 10.55 -4.71 0.65
C ALA A 130 10.35 -5.19 2.08
N GLY A 131 9.12 -5.46 2.49
CA GLY A 131 8.81 -5.74 3.89
C GLY A 131 9.27 -7.09 4.40
N LYS A 132 9.44 -8.03 3.51
CA LYS A 132 9.72 -9.42 3.90
C LYS A 132 11.18 -9.78 4.05
N GLN A 133 12.10 -8.87 3.78
CA GLN A 133 13.51 -9.19 3.94
C GLN A 133 13.87 -9.51 5.39
N ASP A 134 13.01 -9.15 6.33
CA ASP A 134 13.22 -9.48 7.74
C ASP A 134 12.71 -10.85 8.13
N ASP A 135 12.21 -11.63 7.19
CA ASP A 135 11.76 -12.98 7.44
C ASP A 135 12.94 -13.83 7.94
N PRO A 136 12.74 -14.67 8.98
CA PRO A 136 13.81 -15.52 9.50
C PRO A 136 14.44 -16.42 8.44
N LEU A 137 13.73 -16.74 7.39
CA LEU A 137 14.26 -17.55 6.31
C LEU A 137 15.29 -16.82 5.45
N ALA A 138 15.44 -15.52 5.64
CA ALA A 138 16.40 -14.72 4.91
C ALA A 138 17.85 -15.04 5.27
N LYS A 139 18.08 -15.79 6.28
CA LYS A 139 19.43 -16.05 6.81
C LYS A 139 20.20 -17.10 6.04
#